data_c5d549c1ebc4bab9664b0e26d2e52280
#
_entry.id   c5d549c1ebc4bab9664b0e26d2e52280
#
_cell.length_a   1.000
_cell.length_b   1.000
_cell.length_c   1.000
_cell.angle_alpha   90.00
_cell.angle_beta   90.00
_cell.angle_gamma   90.00
#
_symmetry.space_group_name_H-M   'P 1'
#
loop_
_entity.id
_entity.type
_entity.pdbx_description
1 polymer ?
#
loop_
_entity_poly.entity_id
_entity_poly.type
_entity_poly.pdbx_seq_one_letter_code
_entity_poly.pdbx_strand_id
1 'polypeptide(L)'
;MPDFKHIKFDNRNTEFVKSLRKKVNTYFKEKEISKHANYNMVIKTIVMIAIYFVPFGFIISGTVESWWVNFIFWSFMGFGMAGIGMCVMHDANHGSYSKNKNINTILGYFIHLVGGSATNWKLQHNVLH
;
A
#
# COMPACT_ATOMS: atom_id res chain seq x y z
N MET A 1 -16.20 -30.19 -1.19
CA MET A 1 -15.31 -29.00 -1.15
C MET A 1 -14.11 -29.34 -1.99
N PRO A 2 -13.66 -28.50 -2.93
CA PRO A 2 -12.45 -28.78 -3.67
C PRO A 2 -11.27 -28.82 -2.70
N ASP A 3 -10.48 -29.89 -2.78
CA ASP A 3 -9.26 -30.09 -2.01
C ASP A 3 -8.19 -29.12 -2.55
N PHE A 4 -8.04 -27.99 -1.88
CA PHE A 4 -6.96 -27.04 -2.21
C PHE A 4 -5.64 -27.68 -1.78
N LYS A 5 -4.95 -28.36 -2.69
CA LYS A 5 -3.58 -28.78 -2.48
C LYS A 5 -2.75 -27.54 -2.12
N HIS A 6 -2.33 -27.47 -0.85
CA HIS A 6 -1.40 -26.44 -0.42
C HIS A 6 -0.15 -26.52 -1.30
N ILE A 7 0.09 -25.45 -2.08
CA ILE A 7 1.32 -25.32 -2.84
C ILE A 7 2.46 -25.22 -1.82
N LYS A 8 3.27 -26.28 -1.72
CA LYS A 8 4.49 -26.26 -0.90
C LYS A 8 5.62 -25.71 -1.77
N PHE A 9 6.15 -24.56 -1.39
CA PHE A 9 7.36 -24.04 -2.03
C PHE A 9 8.53 -24.99 -1.74
N ASP A 10 9.29 -25.28 -2.79
CA ASP A 10 10.48 -26.12 -2.68
C ASP A 10 11.59 -25.37 -1.92
N ASN A 11 11.92 -25.89 -0.75
CA ASN A 11 12.97 -25.33 0.10
C ASN A 11 14.39 -25.75 -0.28
N ARG A 12 14.60 -26.37 -1.45
CA ARG A 12 15.92 -26.85 -1.90
C ARG A 12 16.96 -25.74 -2.05
N ASN A 13 16.53 -24.49 -2.27
CA ASN A 13 17.43 -23.34 -2.46
C ASN A 13 17.54 -22.41 -1.23
N THR A 14 17.46 -22.96 -0.02
CA THR A 14 17.56 -22.16 1.21
C THR A 14 18.85 -21.35 1.30
N GLU A 15 19.98 -21.86 0.80
CA GLU A 15 21.28 -21.18 0.79
C GLU A 15 21.25 -19.93 -0.11
N PHE A 16 20.63 -20.01 -1.28
CA PHE A 16 20.45 -18.86 -2.16
C PHE A 16 19.64 -17.75 -1.48
N VAL A 17 18.50 -18.09 -0.89
CA VAL A 17 17.63 -17.12 -0.20
C VAL A 17 18.34 -16.49 1.00
N LYS A 18 19.07 -17.29 1.79
CA LYS A 18 19.88 -16.79 2.91
C LYS A 18 20.98 -15.83 2.45
N SER A 19 21.71 -16.21 1.40
CA SER A 19 22.76 -15.37 0.80
C SER A 19 22.20 -14.07 0.26
N LEU A 20 21.08 -14.13 -0.46
CA LEU A 20 20.38 -12.94 -0.99
C LEU A 20 19.96 -11.99 0.14
N ARG A 21 19.28 -12.54 1.15
CA ARG A 21 18.86 -11.73 2.32
C ARG A 21 20.05 -11.09 3.04
N LYS A 22 21.15 -11.83 3.19
CA LYS A 22 22.38 -11.30 3.78
C LYS A 22 22.93 -10.12 2.95
N LYS A 23 23.06 -10.29 1.63
CA LYS A 23 23.54 -9.23 0.73
C LYS A 23 22.66 -7.98 0.78
N VAL A 24 21.35 -8.16 0.72
CA VAL A 24 20.39 -7.05 0.83
C VAL A 24 20.53 -6.32 2.17
N ASN A 25 20.59 -7.08 3.27
CA ASN A 25 20.73 -6.49 4.60
C ASN A 25 22.05 -5.73 4.76
N THR A 26 23.15 -6.28 4.23
CA THR A 26 24.48 -5.65 4.22
C THR A 26 24.45 -4.35 3.43
N TYR A 27 23.87 -4.33 2.23
CA TYR A 27 23.72 -3.13 1.41
C TYR A 27 23.03 -1.99 2.16
N PHE A 28 21.87 -2.25 2.78
CA PHE A 28 21.14 -1.22 3.54
C PHE A 28 21.95 -0.72 4.73
N LYS A 29 22.70 -1.61 5.40
CA LYS A 29 23.56 -1.25 6.53
C LYS A 29 24.76 -0.41 6.10
N GLU A 30 25.46 -0.82 5.05
CA GLU A 30 26.64 -0.10 4.53
C GLU A 30 26.29 1.27 3.96
N LYS A 31 25.12 1.41 3.36
CA LYS A 31 24.61 2.69 2.84
C LYS A 31 23.93 3.56 3.89
N GLU A 32 23.77 3.05 5.11
CA GLU A 32 23.08 3.76 6.21
C GLU A 32 21.66 4.24 5.84
N ILE A 33 20.98 3.52 4.91
CA ILE A 33 19.64 3.86 4.45
C ILE A 33 18.60 2.95 5.07
N SER A 34 17.40 3.50 5.29
CA SER A 34 16.26 2.73 5.82
C SER A 34 15.68 1.81 4.76
N LYS A 35 15.20 0.63 5.18
CA LYS A 35 14.39 -0.27 4.35
C LYS A 35 12.92 0.16 4.26
N HIS A 36 12.52 1.12 5.07
CA HIS A 36 11.15 1.64 5.12
C HIS A 36 11.03 2.90 4.28
N ALA A 37 9.82 3.43 4.19
CA ALA A 37 9.51 4.62 3.44
C ALA A 37 10.51 5.76 3.72
N ASN A 38 11.05 6.32 2.66
CA ASN A 38 11.89 7.50 2.70
C ASN A 38 11.05 8.78 2.58
N TYR A 39 11.72 9.95 2.65
CA TYR A 39 11.05 11.24 2.55
C TYR A 39 10.18 11.38 1.28
N ASN A 40 10.68 10.93 0.11
CA ASN A 40 9.93 10.98 -1.13
C ASN A 40 8.65 10.13 -1.07
N MET A 41 8.71 8.97 -0.42
CA MET A 41 7.55 8.11 -0.23
C MET A 41 6.51 8.75 0.70
N VAL A 42 6.94 9.44 1.74
CA VAL A 42 6.06 10.19 2.64
C VAL A 42 5.36 11.33 1.89
N ILE A 43 6.10 12.14 1.11
CA ILE A 43 5.51 13.19 0.27
C ILE A 43 4.49 12.59 -0.70
N LYS A 44 4.86 11.52 -1.40
CA LYS A 44 3.97 10.82 -2.33
C LYS A 44 2.67 10.39 -1.63
N THR A 45 2.77 9.85 -0.42
CA THR A 45 1.61 9.46 0.39
C THR A 45 0.70 10.65 0.68
N ILE A 46 1.26 11.78 1.15
CA ILE A 46 0.51 12.99 1.44
C ILE A 46 -0.19 13.51 0.17
N VAL A 47 0.53 13.56 -0.94
CA VAL A 47 -0.01 14.01 -2.24
C VAL A 47 -1.16 13.12 -2.70
N MET A 48 -1.02 11.78 -2.63
CA MET A 48 -2.08 10.85 -3.05
C MET A 48 -3.33 10.98 -2.16
N ILE A 49 -3.13 11.14 -0.85
CA ILE A 49 -4.23 11.39 0.10
C ILE A 49 -4.92 12.73 -0.23
N ALA A 50 -4.16 13.78 -0.50
CA ALA A 50 -4.71 15.09 -0.86
C ALA A 50 -5.48 15.04 -2.19
N ILE A 51 -4.93 14.39 -3.22
CA ILE A 51 -5.59 14.21 -4.53
C ILE A 51 -6.94 13.49 -4.38
N TYR A 52 -7.09 12.60 -3.40
CA TYR A 52 -8.36 11.94 -3.11
C TYR A 52 -9.29 12.82 -2.26
N PHE A 53 -8.84 13.28 -1.10
CA PHE A 53 -9.73 13.90 -0.11
C PHE A 53 -10.08 15.37 -0.40
N VAL A 54 -9.23 16.12 -1.11
CA VAL A 54 -9.53 17.52 -1.44
C VAL A 54 -10.70 17.60 -2.43
N PRO A 55 -10.68 16.91 -3.59
CA PRO A 55 -11.84 16.89 -4.49
C PRO A 55 -13.10 16.29 -3.82
N PHE A 56 -12.93 15.24 -3.01
CA PHE A 56 -14.02 14.66 -2.23
C PHE A 56 -14.71 15.70 -1.35
N GLY A 57 -13.93 16.52 -0.62
CA GLY A 57 -14.47 17.59 0.21
C GLY A 57 -15.27 18.62 -0.59
N PHE A 58 -14.79 19.01 -1.77
CA PHE A 58 -15.52 19.92 -2.66
C PHE A 58 -16.83 19.32 -3.18
N ILE A 59 -16.82 18.04 -3.56
CA ILE A 59 -18.03 17.34 -4.05
C ILE A 59 -19.10 17.29 -2.95
N ILE A 60 -18.73 16.86 -1.73
CA ILE A 60 -19.72 16.72 -0.64
C ILE A 60 -20.19 18.05 -0.08
N SER A 61 -19.41 19.13 -0.23
CA SER A 61 -19.82 20.47 0.20
C SER A 61 -20.95 21.06 -0.65
N GLY A 62 -21.23 20.48 -1.83
CA GLY A 62 -22.23 21.00 -2.76
C GLY A 62 -21.86 22.35 -3.40
N THR A 63 -20.64 22.86 -3.21
CA THR A 63 -20.20 24.16 -3.75
C THR A 63 -19.90 24.15 -5.24
N VAL A 64 -19.79 22.95 -5.84
CA VAL A 64 -19.45 22.79 -7.26
C VAL A 64 -20.67 22.30 -8.03
N GLU A 65 -21.31 23.20 -8.76
CA GLU A 65 -22.49 22.91 -9.56
C GLU A 65 -22.15 22.36 -10.96
N SER A 66 -20.98 22.71 -11.49
CA SER A 66 -20.55 22.31 -12.83
C SER A 66 -20.28 20.80 -12.92
N TRP A 67 -21.00 20.10 -13.78
CA TRP A 67 -20.82 18.67 -14.01
C TRP A 67 -19.44 18.32 -14.58
N TRP A 68 -18.86 19.18 -15.41
CA TRP A 68 -17.50 19.01 -15.92
C TRP A 68 -16.44 19.07 -14.82
N VAL A 69 -16.59 20.02 -13.88
CA VAL A 69 -15.68 20.14 -12.73
C VAL A 69 -15.83 18.91 -11.82
N ASN A 70 -17.06 18.46 -11.58
CA ASN A 70 -17.29 17.24 -10.83
C ASN A 70 -16.69 16.02 -11.51
N PHE A 71 -16.77 15.90 -12.84
CA PHE A 71 -16.13 14.82 -13.59
C PHE A 71 -14.59 14.82 -13.43
N ILE A 72 -13.98 16.01 -13.48
CA ILE A 72 -12.54 16.17 -13.24
C ILE A 72 -12.20 15.77 -11.81
N PHE A 73 -12.97 16.18 -10.81
CA PHE A 73 -12.76 15.80 -9.42
C PHE A 73 -12.86 14.28 -9.20
N TRP A 74 -13.86 13.62 -9.78
CA TRP A 74 -13.97 12.17 -9.77
C TRP A 74 -12.76 11.49 -10.40
N SER A 75 -12.25 12.04 -11.49
CA SER A 75 -11.06 11.52 -12.15
C SER A 75 -9.82 11.63 -11.25
N PHE A 76 -9.60 12.78 -10.60
CA PHE A 76 -8.52 12.95 -9.63
C PHE A 76 -8.66 11.98 -8.44
N MET A 77 -9.87 11.82 -7.91
CA MET A 77 -10.11 10.86 -6.84
C MET A 77 -9.76 9.43 -7.26
N GLY A 78 -10.09 9.03 -8.50
CA GLY A 78 -9.71 7.72 -9.05
C GLY A 78 -8.19 7.52 -9.08
N PHE A 79 -7.42 8.52 -9.52
CA PHE A 79 -5.96 8.48 -9.48
C PHE A 79 -5.42 8.44 -8.04
N GLY A 80 -5.96 9.25 -7.15
CA GLY A 80 -5.59 9.25 -5.73
C GLY A 80 -5.85 7.89 -5.08
N MET A 81 -7.02 7.30 -5.34
CA MET A 81 -7.41 5.99 -4.84
C MET A 81 -6.47 4.89 -5.35
N ALA A 82 -6.14 4.87 -6.65
CA ALA A 82 -5.19 3.92 -7.22
C ALA A 82 -3.80 4.07 -6.60
N GLY A 83 -3.30 5.29 -6.42
CA GLY A 83 -2.01 5.55 -5.77
C GLY A 83 -1.98 5.14 -4.30
N ILE A 84 -3.04 5.41 -3.54
CA ILE A 84 -3.19 4.96 -2.15
C ILE A 84 -3.20 3.42 -2.11
N GLY A 85 -3.97 2.76 -2.97
CA GLY A 85 -4.10 1.32 -3.03
C GLY A 85 -2.79 0.62 -3.35
N MET A 86 -2.13 1.02 -4.44
CA MET A 86 -0.95 0.32 -4.95
C MET A 86 0.35 0.65 -4.20
N CYS A 87 0.47 1.84 -3.61
CA CYS A 87 1.73 2.28 -3.01
C CYS A 87 1.66 2.41 -1.49
N VAL A 88 0.59 2.97 -0.95
CA VAL A 88 0.52 3.31 0.48
C VAL A 88 -0.03 2.12 1.27
N MET A 89 -1.25 1.73 0.97
CA MET A 89 -1.95 0.64 1.65
C MET A 89 -1.26 -0.71 1.43
N HIS A 90 -0.81 -0.99 0.21
CA HIS A 90 -0.09 -2.20 -0.14
C HIS A 90 1.16 -2.39 0.73
N ASP A 91 2.06 -1.41 0.73
CA ASP A 91 3.30 -1.48 1.49
C ASP A 91 3.06 -1.50 3.00
N ALA A 92 2.05 -0.77 3.47
CA ALA A 92 1.65 -0.78 4.87
C ALA A 92 1.12 -2.16 5.33
N ASN A 93 0.30 -2.82 4.51
CA ASN A 93 -0.21 -4.15 4.82
C ASN A 93 0.85 -5.26 4.76
N HIS A 94 1.92 -5.06 3.98
CA HIS A 94 3.14 -5.88 4.06
C HIS A 94 4.01 -5.56 5.29
N GLY A 95 3.71 -4.49 6.03
CA GLY A 95 4.52 -4.03 7.16
C GLY A 95 5.83 -3.37 6.75
N SER A 96 5.99 -3.02 5.47
CA SER A 96 7.22 -2.47 4.89
C SER A 96 7.27 -0.94 4.89
N TYR A 97 6.11 -0.26 5.03
CA TYR A 97 6.05 1.19 4.99
C TYR A 97 6.77 1.85 6.18
N SER A 98 6.57 1.37 7.40
CA SER A 98 7.16 1.95 8.61
C SER A 98 7.65 0.89 9.59
N LYS A 99 8.66 1.28 10.42
CA LYS A 99 9.05 0.48 11.61
C LYS A 99 7.93 0.43 12.64
N ASN A 100 7.10 1.48 12.69
CA ASN A 100 5.98 1.57 13.63
C ASN A 100 4.77 0.80 13.10
N LYS A 101 4.39 -0.26 13.79
CA LYS A 101 3.25 -1.11 13.44
C LYS A 101 1.92 -0.35 13.39
N ASN A 102 1.74 0.66 14.24
CA ASN A 102 0.53 1.46 14.28
C ASN A 102 0.36 2.29 12.99
N ILE A 103 1.46 2.85 12.48
CA ILE A 103 1.47 3.58 11.21
C ILE A 103 1.07 2.62 10.07
N ASN A 104 1.67 1.44 10.01
CA ASN A 104 1.31 0.42 9.01
C ASN A 104 -0.16 0.00 9.14
N THR A 105 -0.69 -0.11 10.35
CA THR A 105 -2.08 -0.47 10.57
C THR A 105 -3.03 0.63 10.08
N ILE A 106 -2.76 1.90 10.44
CA ILE A 106 -3.58 3.04 10.01
C ILE A 106 -3.56 3.17 8.48
N LEU A 107 -2.38 3.16 7.87
CA LEU A 107 -2.26 3.25 6.41
C LEU A 107 -2.84 2.03 5.70
N GLY A 108 -2.72 0.84 6.30
CA GLY A 108 -3.33 -0.38 5.76
C GLY A 108 -4.85 -0.35 5.75
N TYR A 109 -5.48 0.40 6.66
CA TYR A 109 -6.94 0.55 6.71
C TYR A 109 -7.52 1.39 5.56
N PHE A 110 -6.70 2.12 4.80
CA PHE A 110 -7.19 2.80 3.60
C PHE A 110 -7.85 1.87 2.58
N ILE A 111 -7.59 0.56 2.64
CA ILE A 111 -8.30 -0.42 1.80
C ILE A 111 -9.83 -0.39 2.03
N HIS A 112 -10.28 0.02 3.22
CA HIS A 112 -11.71 0.11 3.51
C HIS A 112 -12.40 1.23 2.73
N LEU A 113 -11.67 2.25 2.29
CA LEU A 113 -12.20 3.32 1.42
C LEU A 113 -12.66 2.79 0.05
N VAL A 114 -12.06 1.70 -0.40
CA VAL A 114 -12.39 1.04 -1.68
C VAL A 114 -13.28 -0.19 -1.48
N GLY A 115 -13.89 -0.34 -0.28
CA GLY A 115 -14.77 -1.47 0.02
C GLY A 115 -14.04 -2.80 0.30
N GLY A 116 -12.72 -2.79 0.43
CA GLY A 116 -11.94 -3.97 0.77
C GLY A 116 -11.83 -4.22 2.27
N SER A 117 -11.29 -5.37 2.65
CA SER A 117 -10.98 -5.74 4.04
C SER A 117 -9.47 -5.94 4.21
N ALA A 118 -8.85 -5.18 5.11
CA ALA A 118 -7.43 -5.32 5.41
C ALA A 118 -7.06 -6.72 5.89
N THR A 119 -7.95 -7.38 6.65
CA THR A 119 -7.75 -8.75 7.11
C THR A 119 -7.79 -9.74 5.97
N ASN A 120 -8.81 -9.67 5.10
CA ASN A 120 -8.92 -10.55 3.95
C ASN A 120 -7.77 -10.33 2.97
N TRP A 121 -7.39 -9.08 2.73
CA TRP A 121 -6.25 -8.75 1.88
C TRP A 121 -4.95 -9.39 2.42
N LYS A 122 -4.68 -9.23 3.71
CA LYS A 122 -3.49 -9.84 4.35
C LYS A 122 -3.51 -11.36 4.27
N LEU A 123 -4.67 -11.98 4.47
CA LEU A 123 -4.81 -13.43 4.36
C LEU A 123 -4.53 -13.90 2.93
N GLN A 124 -5.17 -13.29 1.95
CA GLN A 124 -5.02 -13.68 0.55
C GLN A 124 -3.64 -13.35 -0.02
N HIS A 125 -3.13 -12.17 0.31
CA HIS A 125 -1.91 -11.64 -0.31
C HIS A 125 -0.63 -12.05 0.43
N ASN A 126 -0.63 -12.08 1.76
CA ASN A 126 0.57 -12.42 2.53
C ASN A 126 0.68 -13.90 2.88
N VAL A 127 -0.42 -14.66 2.88
CA VAL A 127 -0.44 -16.07 3.29
C VAL A 127 -0.62 -17.00 2.10
N LEU A 128 -1.52 -16.65 1.15
CA LEU A 128 -1.85 -17.52 0.02
C LEU A 128 -1.06 -17.18 -1.26
N HIS A 129 -0.44 -16.03 -1.34
CA HIS A 129 0.38 -15.55 -2.46
C HIS A 129 1.84 -15.50 -2.05
#